data_739d30343b464bc031df20b03ded1ee1
#
_entry.id   739d30343b464bc031df20b03ded1ee1
#
_cell.length_a   1.000
_cell.length_b   1.000
_cell.length_c   1.000
_cell.angle_alpha   90.00
_cell.angle_beta   90.00
_cell.angle_gamma   90.00
#
_symmetry.space_group_name_H-M   'P 1'
#
loop_
_entity.id
_entity.type
_entity.pdbx_description
1 polymer ?
#
loop_
_entity_poly.entity_id
_entity_poly.type
_entity_poly.pdbx_seq_one_letter_code
_entity_poly.pdbx_strand_id
1 'polypeptide(L)'
;APIEQRAQQAGARRWHYLDNLPVLVEQGLEPIGTILCVHGNPTWSYLWRTVLDAGVNERAPWRVVAVDQIDMGYSERTHLDLEGERRTLTDRIADLGDFTKALGLDETDKPLVTLAHDWGGLVSFGWALEHREILSGVMLTNTAVYHDGIENIPAALRLALGVHEWGTHDSTAFIDVTLGLAQNEGRLPAPGSAGAGALDGALPQPVGQQPKRLYPSPLNEAIYRTYRAPYAHSAWREGVRNFVGDIPTGTDIPSYTPMQRIAEQIRDLDVP
;
A
#
# COMPACT_ATOMS: atom_id res chain seq x y z
N ALA A 1 -10.33 22.67 -4.06
CA ALA A 1 -11.12 21.72 -4.85
C ALA A 1 -10.90 20.31 -4.29
N PRO A 2 -11.86 19.40 -4.37
CA PRO A 2 -11.63 18.03 -3.92
C PRO A 2 -10.65 17.34 -4.86
N ILE A 3 -9.72 16.57 -4.29
CA ILE A 3 -8.82 15.68 -5.03
C ILE A 3 -9.67 14.69 -5.82
N GLU A 4 -9.43 14.58 -7.12
CA GLU A 4 -10.25 13.77 -7.99
C GLU A 4 -9.92 12.29 -7.86
N GLN A 5 -10.95 11.48 -7.66
CA GLN A 5 -10.86 10.03 -7.77
C GLN A 5 -10.96 9.66 -9.23
N ARG A 6 -10.03 8.84 -9.72
CA ARG A 6 -9.95 8.45 -11.12
C ARG A 6 -9.93 6.94 -11.28
N ALA A 7 -10.40 6.48 -12.42
CA ALA A 7 -10.26 5.11 -12.87
C ALA A 7 -9.58 5.10 -14.24
N GLN A 8 -8.56 4.26 -14.38
CA GLN A 8 -7.79 4.09 -15.61
C GLN A 8 -7.75 2.61 -16.00
N GLN A 9 -7.99 2.34 -17.28
CA GLN A 9 -7.68 1.03 -17.85
C GLN A 9 -6.19 1.00 -18.17
N ALA A 10 -5.44 0.12 -17.53
CA ALA A 10 -4.03 -0.08 -17.81
C ALA A 10 -3.75 -1.58 -17.96
N GLY A 11 -3.18 -1.96 -19.09
CA GLY A 11 -3.15 -3.35 -19.49
C GLY A 11 -4.56 -3.93 -19.57
N ALA A 12 -4.77 -5.11 -18.99
CA ALA A 12 -6.08 -5.74 -18.89
C ALA A 12 -6.88 -5.31 -17.65
N ARG A 13 -6.36 -4.42 -16.81
CA ARG A 13 -6.88 -4.13 -15.46
C ARG A 13 -7.44 -2.71 -15.34
N ARG A 14 -8.43 -2.55 -14.45
CA ARG A 14 -8.99 -1.25 -14.08
C ARG A 14 -8.39 -0.79 -12.76
N TRP A 15 -7.72 0.36 -12.80
CA TRP A 15 -7.07 0.99 -11.66
C TRP A 15 -7.92 2.12 -11.09
N HIS A 16 -7.93 2.23 -9.77
CA HIS A 16 -8.34 3.42 -9.04
C HIS A 16 -7.08 4.16 -8.56
N TYR A 17 -7.11 5.49 -8.59
CA TYR A 17 -6.03 6.33 -8.08
C TYR A 17 -6.54 7.72 -7.73
N LEU A 18 -5.78 8.42 -6.91
CA LEU A 18 -5.97 9.83 -6.59
C LEU A 18 -4.93 10.66 -7.35
N ASP A 19 -5.34 11.81 -7.91
CA ASP A 19 -4.46 12.69 -8.69
C ASP A 19 -4.82 14.15 -8.37
N ASN A 20 -3.82 14.95 -8.04
CA ASN A 20 -4.02 16.38 -7.80
C ASN A 20 -3.88 17.25 -9.08
N LEU A 21 -3.55 16.66 -10.23
CA LEU A 21 -3.39 17.43 -11.47
C LEU A 21 -4.59 18.32 -11.82
N PRO A 22 -5.86 17.89 -11.68
CA PRO A 22 -7.00 18.76 -11.97
C PRO A 22 -7.02 20.02 -11.10
N VAL A 23 -6.64 19.88 -9.83
CA VAL A 23 -6.56 21.01 -8.89
C VAL A 23 -5.45 21.98 -9.30
N LEU A 24 -4.29 21.45 -9.72
CA LEU A 24 -3.20 22.28 -10.24
C LEU A 24 -3.64 23.05 -11.50
N VAL A 25 -4.30 22.39 -12.44
CA VAL A 25 -4.81 23.01 -13.67
C VAL A 25 -5.85 24.10 -13.35
N GLU A 26 -6.79 23.82 -12.44
CA GLU A 26 -7.80 24.79 -12.01
C GLU A 26 -7.16 26.05 -11.41
N GLN A 27 -6.05 25.91 -10.70
CA GLN A 27 -5.29 27.01 -10.10
C GLN A 27 -4.27 27.64 -11.04
N GLY A 28 -4.15 27.17 -12.28
CA GLY A 28 -3.16 27.66 -13.24
C GLY A 28 -1.72 27.33 -12.86
N LEU A 29 -1.51 26.28 -12.07
CA LEU A 29 -0.19 25.81 -11.64
C LEU A 29 0.32 24.72 -12.57
N GLU A 30 1.52 24.93 -13.13
CA GLU A 30 2.19 23.91 -13.92
C GLU A 30 3.12 23.08 -13.03
N PRO A 31 2.94 21.74 -12.93
CA PRO A 31 3.77 20.91 -12.08
C PRO A 31 5.22 20.86 -12.59
N ILE A 32 6.17 20.98 -11.66
CA ILE A 32 7.61 20.88 -11.93
C ILE A 32 8.12 19.44 -12.03
N GLY A 33 7.31 18.47 -11.60
CA GLY A 33 7.59 17.05 -11.64
C GLY A 33 6.39 16.24 -11.15
N THR A 34 6.56 14.92 -11.09
CA THR A 34 5.55 13.98 -10.60
C THR A 34 6.07 13.15 -9.44
N ILE A 35 5.26 13.00 -8.40
CA ILE A 35 5.47 12.05 -7.31
C ILE A 35 4.49 10.90 -7.48
N LEU A 36 5.02 9.70 -7.74
CA LEU A 36 4.27 8.46 -7.80
C LEU A 36 4.24 7.80 -6.41
N CYS A 37 3.08 7.80 -5.78
CA CYS A 37 2.90 7.27 -4.43
C CYS A 37 2.38 5.84 -4.47
N VAL A 38 3.14 4.89 -3.88
CA VAL A 38 2.80 3.46 -3.84
C VAL A 38 2.61 3.01 -2.39
N HIS A 39 1.37 2.64 -2.06
CA HIS A 39 1.01 2.18 -0.71
C HIS A 39 1.38 0.72 -0.47
N GLY A 40 1.34 0.29 0.78
CA GLY A 40 1.47 -1.11 1.18
C GLY A 40 0.21 -1.68 1.84
N ASN A 41 0.40 -2.72 2.63
CA ASN A 41 -0.66 -3.49 3.26
C ASN A 41 -0.93 -3.03 4.71
N PRO A 42 -2.16 -2.78 5.13
CA PRO A 42 -3.45 -2.88 4.43
C PRO A 42 -4.00 -1.52 3.97
N THR A 43 -3.15 -0.60 3.57
CA THR A 43 -3.55 0.75 3.18
C THR A 43 -3.97 0.82 1.69
N TRP A 44 -4.24 2.03 1.20
CA TRP A 44 -4.60 2.36 -0.17
C TRP A 44 -4.25 3.83 -0.46
N SER A 45 -4.53 4.37 -1.63
CA SER A 45 -4.13 5.72 -2.05
C SER A 45 -4.46 6.82 -1.04
N TYR A 46 -5.48 6.64 -0.21
CA TYR A 46 -5.86 7.56 0.87
C TYR A 46 -4.73 7.81 1.90
N LEU A 47 -3.76 6.90 2.00
CA LEU A 47 -2.54 7.10 2.80
C LEU A 47 -1.86 8.42 2.45
N TRP A 48 -1.85 8.76 1.18
CA TRP A 48 -1.11 9.87 0.60
C TRP A 48 -1.90 11.19 0.50
N ARG A 49 -3.09 11.28 1.11
CA ARG A 49 -3.96 12.47 1.04
C ARG A 49 -3.27 13.77 1.41
N THR A 50 -2.38 13.76 2.42
CA THR A 50 -1.62 14.95 2.83
C THR A 50 -0.51 15.29 1.86
N VAL A 51 0.06 14.30 1.17
CA VAL A 51 1.06 14.51 0.10
C VAL A 51 0.38 15.12 -1.13
N LEU A 52 -0.83 14.63 -1.49
CA LEU A 52 -1.64 15.19 -2.56
C LEU A 52 -1.95 16.67 -2.30
N ASP A 53 -2.35 17.03 -1.09
CA ASP A 53 -2.58 18.42 -0.68
C ASP A 53 -1.30 19.26 -0.74
N ALA A 54 -0.19 18.71 -0.20
CA ALA A 54 1.10 19.40 -0.18
C ALA A 54 1.68 19.65 -1.58
N GLY A 55 1.35 18.78 -2.56
CA GLY A 55 1.73 18.95 -3.97
C GLY A 55 1.07 20.15 -4.62
N VAL A 56 -0.06 20.62 -4.10
CA VAL A 56 -0.73 21.86 -4.55
C VAL A 56 -0.08 23.05 -3.85
N ASN A 57 1.07 23.47 -4.35
CA ASN A 57 1.89 24.53 -3.78
C ASN A 57 2.30 25.53 -4.87
N GLU A 58 1.96 26.81 -4.69
CA GLU A 58 2.25 27.86 -5.68
C GLU A 58 3.74 28.04 -5.96
N ARG A 59 4.63 27.76 -4.99
CA ARG A 59 6.08 27.96 -5.14
C ARG A 59 6.77 26.76 -5.79
N ALA A 60 6.27 25.57 -5.54
CA ALA A 60 6.83 24.32 -6.05
C ALA A 60 5.69 23.31 -6.27
N PRO A 61 4.89 23.47 -7.31
CA PRO A 61 3.79 22.55 -7.60
C PRO A 61 4.32 21.21 -8.08
N TRP A 62 3.83 20.13 -7.45
CA TRP A 62 4.11 18.77 -7.86
C TRP A 62 2.81 18.05 -8.22
N ARG A 63 2.79 17.38 -9.37
CA ARG A 63 1.74 16.37 -9.59
C ARG A 63 1.98 15.21 -8.64
N VAL A 64 0.96 14.81 -7.91
CA VAL A 64 1.00 13.64 -7.03
C VAL A 64 -0.04 12.64 -7.54
N VAL A 65 0.44 11.45 -7.89
CA VAL A 65 -0.38 10.33 -8.33
C VAL A 65 -0.27 9.23 -7.28
N ALA A 66 -1.35 8.93 -6.59
CA ALA A 66 -1.41 7.90 -5.56
C ALA A 66 -2.28 6.73 -6.04
N VAL A 67 -1.65 5.58 -6.31
CA VAL A 67 -2.34 4.41 -6.85
C VAL A 67 -3.00 3.58 -5.75
N ASP A 68 -4.09 2.89 -6.09
CA ASP A 68 -4.53 1.68 -5.38
C ASP A 68 -3.98 0.47 -6.14
N GLN A 69 -3.14 -0.32 -5.51
CA GLN A 69 -2.61 -1.53 -6.14
C GLN A 69 -3.76 -2.50 -6.50
N ILE A 70 -3.58 -3.31 -7.53
CA ILE A 70 -4.58 -4.32 -7.92
C ILE A 70 -4.89 -5.21 -6.70
N ASP A 71 -6.16 -5.55 -6.52
CA ASP A 71 -6.76 -6.23 -5.37
C ASP A 71 -6.83 -5.41 -4.08
N MET A 72 -6.41 -4.14 -4.11
CA MET A 72 -6.42 -3.22 -2.96
C MET A 72 -7.28 -1.97 -3.25
N GLY A 73 -7.63 -1.24 -2.19
CA GLY A 73 -8.38 0.01 -2.33
C GLY A 73 -9.66 -0.16 -3.15
N TYR A 74 -9.83 0.64 -4.18
CA TYR A 74 -10.95 0.58 -5.13
C TYR A 74 -10.54 0.09 -6.52
N SER A 75 -9.31 -0.37 -6.69
CA SER A 75 -8.86 -1.03 -7.92
C SER A 75 -9.53 -2.39 -8.11
N GLU A 76 -9.43 -2.93 -9.30
CA GLU A 76 -10.02 -4.22 -9.68
C GLU A 76 -9.63 -5.34 -8.73
N ARG A 77 -10.56 -6.27 -8.51
CA ARG A 77 -10.40 -7.49 -7.70
C ARG A 77 -10.28 -8.68 -8.62
N THR A 78 -9.06 -9.11 -8.89
CA THR A 78 -8.78 -10.18 -9.88
C THR A 78 -9.23 -11.56 -9.42
N HIS A 79 -9.17 -11.82 -8.12
CA HIS A 79 -9.58 -13.08 -7.53
C HIS A 79 -11.10 -13.38 -7.66
N LEU A 80 -11.92 -12.35 -7.95
CA LEU A 80 -13.36 -12.57 -8.19
C LEU A 80 -13.61 -13.27 -9.51
N ASP A 81 -12.67 -13.15 -10.46
CA ASP A 81 -12.80 -13.68 -11.82
C ASP A 81 -11.97 -14.95 -12.05
N LEU A 82 -10.98 -15.21 -11.20
CA LEU A 82 -9.96 -16.24 -11.38
C LEU A 82 -9.87 -17.13 -10.13
N GLU A 83 -10.30 -18.38 -10.22
CA GLU A 83 -10.15 -19.34 -9.13
C GLU A 83 -8.66 -19.52 -8.77
N GLY A 84 -8.24 -18.90 -7.65
CA GLY A 84 -7.01 -19.25 -6.95
C GLY A 84 -5.73 -18.56 -7.40
N GLU A 85 -5.74 -17.66 -8.36
CA GLU A 85 -4.52 -16.90 -8.71
C GLU A 85 -4.24 -15.82 -7.66
N ARG A 86 -3.09 -15.95 -7.00
CA ARG A 86 -2.57 -14.97 -6.05
C ARG A 86 -1.54 -14.11 -6.75
N ARG A 87 -1.69 -12.79 -6.66
CA ARG A 87 -0.69 -11.86 -7.20
C ARG A 87 0.57 -11.89 -6.35
N THR A 88 1.67 -12.13 -7.00
CA THR A 88 3.02 -12.12 -6.40
C THR A 88 3.64 -10.72 -6.49
N LEU A 89 4.81 -10.53 -5.88
CA LEU A 89 5.59 -9.30 -6.01
C LEU A 89 5.93 -9.00 -7.50
N THR A 90 6.26 -10.01 -8.28
CA THR A 90 6.56 -9.85 -9.72
C THR A 90 5.35 -9.33 -10.50
N ASP A 91 4.16 -9.88 -10.23
CA ASP A 91 2.92 -9.41 -10.87
C ASP A 91 2.64 -7.95 -10.53
N ARG A 92 2.83 -7.56 -9.26
CA ARG A 92 2.59 -6.18 -8.80
C ARG A 92 3.56 -5.17 -9.39
N ILE A 93 4.82 -5.57 -9.63
CA ILE A 93 5.81 -4.74 -10.33
C ILE A 93 5.37 -4.51 -11.78
N ALA A 94 4.99 -5.58 -12.48
CA ALA A 94 4.50 -5.50 -13.86
C ALA A 94 3.20 -4.66 -13.96
N ASP A 95 2.28 -4.85 -13.04
CA ASP A 95 1.05 -4.06 -12.93
C ASP A 95 1.35 -2.55 -12.79
N LEU A 96 2.32 -2.17 -11.94
CA LEU A 96 2.72 -0.78 -11.78
C LEU A 96 3.32 -0.22 -13.07
N GLY A 97 4.08 -1.02 -13.82
CA GLY A 97 4.60 -0.68 -15.15
C GLY A 97 3.47 -0.39 -16.15
N ASP A 98 2.46 -1.25 -16.22
CA ASP A 98 1.29 -1.03 -17.07
C ASP A 98 0.55 0.26 -16.68
N PHE A 99 0.40 0.52 -15.39
CA PHE A 99 -0.26 1.72 -14.88
C PHE A 99 0.51 3.00 -15.26
N THR A 100 1.83 3.04 -15.02
CA THR A 100 2.66 4.22 -15.32
C THR A 100 2.71 4.52 -16.81
N LYS A 101 2.79 3.50 -17.64
CA LYS A 101 2.70 3.61 -19.09
C LYS A 101 1.34 4.16 -19.54
N ALA A 102 0.22 3.64 -19.00
CA ALA A 102 -1.11 4.10 -19.37
C ALA A 102 -1.39 5.56 -18.98
N LEU A 103 -0.67 6.10 -18.00
CA LEU A 103 -0.72 7.52 -17.62
C LEU A 103 0.33 8.38 -18.35
N GLY A 104 1.18 7.80 -19.20
CA GLY A 104 2.27 8.50 -19.87
C GLY A 104 3.32 9.07 -18.92
N LEU A 105 3.54 8.42 -17.77
CA LEU A 105 4.55 8.87 -16.81
C LEU A 105 5.97 8.53 -17.27
N ASP A 106 6.11 7.59 -18.19
CA ASP A 106 7.34 7.19 -18.88
C ASP A 106 7.71 8.11 -20.06
N GLU A 107 6.82 9.00 -20.48
CA GLU A 107 6.99 9.91 -21.62
C GLU A 107 7.23 11.38 -21.21
N THR A 108 7.52 11.63 -19.93
CA THR A 108 7.69 12.99 -19.40
C THR A 108 9.15 13.40 -19.33
N ASP A 109 9.47 14.65 -19.75
CA ASP A 109 10.82 15.27 -19.55
C ASP A 109 10.98 15.84 -18.13
N LYS A 110 9.92 15.81 -17.30
CA LYS A 110 9.94 16.35 -15.94
C LYS A 110 10.37 15.27 -14.94
N PRO A 111 10.99 15.67 -13.82
CA PRO A 111 11.40 14.73 -12.78
C PRO A 111 10.24 13.82 -12.33
N LEU A 112 10.52 12.52 -12.26
CA LEU A 112 9.64 11.50 -11.69
C LEU A 112 10.30 10.92 -10.44
N VAL A 113 9.61 11.06 -9.30
CA VAL A 113 10.05 10.56 -8.00
C VAL A 113 9.04 9.53 -7.50
N THR A 114 9.49 8.42 -6.93
CA THR A 114 8.61 7.50 -6.21
C THR A 114 8.60 7.82 -4.71
N LEU A 115 7.42 7.73 -4.09
CA LEU A 115 7.23 7.77 -2.64
C LEU A 115 6.46 6.53 -2.22
N ALA A 116 7.08 5.67 -1.43
CA ALA A 116 6.55 4.35 -1.16
C ALA A 116 6.58 3.95 0.31
N HIS A 117 5.63 3.13 0.72
CA HIS A 117 5.46 2.63 2.07
C HIS A 117 5.21 1.14 2.08
N ASP A 118 5.81 0.42 3.05
CA ASP A 118 5.60 -1.02 3.28
C ASP A 118 5.86 -1.85 2.00
N TRP A 119 4.97 -2.75 1.57
CA TRP A 119 5.07 -3.49 0.31
C TRP A 119 5.21 -2.59 -0.93
N GLY A 120 4.64 -1.39 -0.87
CA GLY A 120 4.82 -0.41 -1.94
C GLY A 120 6.29 -0.06 -2.18
N GLY A 121 7.15 -0.14 -1.13
CA GLY A 121 8.59 0.03 -1.27
C GLY A 121 9.21 -0.99 -2.22
N LEU A 122 8.89 -2.28 -2.02
CA LEU A 122 9.37 -3.37 -2.88
C LEU A 122 8.85 -3.27 -4.31
N VAL A 123 7.54 -2.98 -4.45
CA VAL A 123 6.92 -2.82 -5.76
C VAL A 123 7.54 -1.64 -6.51
N SER A 124 7.72 -0.49 -5.85
CA SER A 124 8.33 0.68 -6.49
C SER A 124 9.81 0.48 -6.81
N PHE A 125 10.56 -0.26 -5.99
CA PHE A 125 11.96 -0.59 -6.30
C PHE A 125 12.08 -1.52 -7.50
N GLY A 126 11.27 -2.59 -7.56
CA GLY A 126 11.24 -3.48 -8.71
C GLY A 126 10.93 -2.71 -9.99
N TRP A 127 9.92 -1.85 -9.95
CA TRP A 127 9.58 -0.96 -11.05
C TRP A 127 10.73 0.01 -11.40
N ALA A 128 11.35 0.65 -10.40
CA ALA A 128 12.44 1.60 -10.60
C ALA A 128 13.68 0.96 -11.25
N LEU A 129 13.97 -0.30 -10.92
CA LEU A 129 15.07 -1.05 -11.55
C LEU A 129 14.86 -1.28 -13.06
N GLU A 130 13.60 -1.31 -13.51
CA GLU A 130 13.21 -1.48 -14.91
C GLU A 130 13.06 -0.14 -15.66
N HIS A 131 13.00 1.00 -14.92
CA HIS A 131 12.70 2.34 -15.45
C HIS A 131 13.71 3.40 -14.97
N ARG A 132 14.98 3.01 -14.85
CA ARG A 132 16.05 3.86 -14.28
C ARG A 132 16.23 5.18 -15.02
N GLU A 133 16.02 5.18 -16.33
CA GLU A 133 16.24 6.30 -17.23
C GLU A 133 15.26 7.47 -17.02
N ILE A 134 14.09 7.20 -16.45
CA ILE A 134 13.06 8.23 -16.18
C ILE A 134 12.97 8.61 -14.68
N LEU A 135 13.64 7.84 -13.82
CA LEU A 135 13.55 8.04 -12.39
C LEU A 135 14.53 9.13 -11.93
N SER A 136 14.03 10.09 -11.16
CA SER A 136 14.82 11.19 -10.60
C SER A 136 15.08 11.07 -9.09
N GLY A 137 14.40 10.17 -8.39
CA GLY A 137 14.59 9.95 -6.97
C GLY A 137 13.64 8.93 -6.38
N VAL A 138 14.00 8.40 -5.20
CA VAL A 138 13.21 7.42 -4.44
C VAL A 138 13.07 7.87 -3.00
N MET A 139 11.85 7.98 -2.51
CA MET A 139 11.54 8.24 -1.10
C MET A 139 10.82 7.01 -0.50
N LEU A 140 11.28 6.58 0.66
CA LEU A 140 10.77 5.38 1.32
C LEU A 140 10.37 5.65 2.77
N THR A 141 9.30 5.01 3.18
CA THR A 141 8.86 5.02 4.57
C THR A 141 8.50 3.60 5.02
N ASN A 142 9.02 3.19 6.18
CA ASN A 142 8.65 1.94 6.85
C ASN A 142 8.53 0.74 5.90
N THR A 143 9.59 0.45 5.17
CA THR A 143 9.68 -0.67 4.24
C THR A 143 10.91 -1.53 4.53
N ALA A 144 10.93 -2.74 3.96
CA ALA A 144 12.10 -3.62 3.97
C ALA A 144 12.28 -4.21 2.57
N VAL A 145 13.52 -4.42 2.17
CA VAL A 145 13.84 -4.99 0.85
C VAL A 145 14.02 -6.50 0.91
N TYR A 146 14.43 -7.01 2.07
CA TYR A 146 14.73 -8.43 2.27
C TYR A 146 14.67 -8.82 3.76
N HIS A 147 14.21 -10.02 4.02
CA HIS A 147 14.25 -10.67 5.33
C HIS A 147 15.02 -11.99 5.24
N ASP A 148 16.03 -12.13 6.08
CA ASP A 148 16.84 -13.35 6.15
C ASP A 148 16.27 -14.29 7.24
N GLY A 149 15.13 -14.90 6.92
CA GLY A 149 14.43 -15.83 7.80
C GLY A 149 13.34 -15.20 8.69
N ILE A 150 12.46 -16.06 9.20
CA ILE A 150 11.29 -15.66 10.00
C ILE A 150 11.67 -14.98 11.32
N GLU A 151 12.83 -15.30 11.88
CA GLU A 151 13.34 -14.72 13.12
C GLU A 151 13.66 -13.23 13.00
N ASN A 152 13.97 -12.75 11.78
CA ASN A 152 14.29 -11.37 11.47
C ASN A 152 13.06 -10.55 11.12
N ILE A 153 11.89 -11.19 10.97
CA ILE A 153 10.63 -10.50 10.74
C ILE A 153 10.16 -9.84 12.06
N PRO A 154 9.73 -8.55 12.03
CA PRO A 154 9.21 -7.88 13.21
C PRO A 154 8.08 -8.67 13.90
N ALA A 155 8.04 -8.62 15.23
CA ALA A 155 7.10 -9.41 16.04
C ALA A 155 5.63 -9.19 15.63
N ALA A 156 5.26 -7.95 15.24
CA ALA A 156 3.92 -7.63 14.77
C ALA A 156 3.56 -8.38 13.47
N LEU A 157 4.52 -8.53 12.55
CA LEU A 157 4.31 -9.30 11.31
C LEU A 157 4.28 -10.81 11.57
N ARG A 158 5.08 -11.30 12.51
CA ARG A 158 4.98 -12.73 12.94
C ARG A 158 3.61 -13.04 13.53
N LEU A 159 3.03 -12.11 14.29
CA LEU A 159 1.67 -12.27 14.79
C LEU A 159 0.65 -12.28 13.64
N ALA A 160 0.80 -11.41 12.67
CA ALA A 160 -0.06 -11.38 11.47
C ALA A 160 0.00 -12.71 10.69
N LEU A 161 1.19 -13.28 10.53
CA LEU A 161 1.37 -14.61 9.92
C LEU A 161 0.66 -15.70 10.72
N GLY A 162 0.72 -15.66 12.06
CA GLY A 162 0.08 -16.63 12.94
C GLY A 162 -1.45 -16.63 12.90
N VAL A 163 -2.06 -15.52 12.49
CA VAL A 163 -3.54 -15.35 12.37
C VAL A 163 -3.97 -15.06 10.93
N HIS A 164 -3.15 -15.45 9.98
CA HIS A 164 -3.21 -15.00 8.58
C HIS A 164 -4.63 -15.02 7.99
N GLU A 165 -5.26 -16.20 7.86
CA GLU A 165 -6.59 -16.32 7.23
C GLU A 165 -7.65 -15.53 8.00
N TRP A 166 -7.76 -15.79 9.29
CA TRP A 166 -8.76 -15.13 10.12
C TRP A 166 -8.54 -13.61 10.22
N GLY A 167 -7.29 -13.20 10.46
CA GLY A 167 -6.96 -11.79 10.73
C GLY A 167 -7.04 -10.91 9.51
N THR A 168 -6.74 -11.44 8.32
CA THR A 168 -6.62 -10.66 7.08
C THR A 168 -7.82 -10.78 6.16
N HIS A 169 -8.50 -11.94 6.15
CA HIS A 169 -9.61 -12.23 5.24
C HIS A 169 -10.96 -12.31 5.96
N ASP A 170 -11.10 -13.18 6.97
CA ASP A 170 -12.38 -13.43 7.62
C ASP A 170 -12.82 -12.29 8.51
N SER A 171 -11.88 -11.52 9.03
CA SER A 171 -12.12 -10.34 9.86
C SER A 171 -11.37 -9.11 9.33
N THR A 172 -11.56 -7.95 9.99
CA THR A 172 -10.78 -6.72 9.76
C THR A 172 -9.66 -6.54 10.78
N ALA A 173 -9.36 -7.57 11.56
CA ALA A 173 -8.45 -7.47 12.70
C ALA A 173 -7.06 -6.96 12.29
N PHE A 174 -6.51 -7.44 11.17
CA PHE A 174 -5.22 -6.99 10.69
C PHE A 174 -5.23 -5.49 10.34
N ILE A 175 -6.27 -5.01 9.66
CA ILE A 175 -6.42 -3.59 9.33
C ILE A 175 -6.50 -2.75 10.61
N ASP A 176 -7.33 -3.17 11.56
CA ASP A 176 -7.59 -2.45 12.79
C ASP A 176 -6.35 -2.38 13.69
N VAL A 177 -5.63 -3.50 13.82
CA VAL A 177 -4.38 -3.58 14.58
C VAL A 177 -3.28 -2.74 13.93
N THR A 178 -3.11 -2.84 12.62
CA THR A 178 -2.06 -2.09 11.90
C THR A 178 -2.29 -0.59 12.00
N LEU A 179 -3.53 -0.11 11.81
CA LEU A 179 -3.86 1.30 11.98
C LEU A 179 -3.67 1.76 13.43
N GLY A 180 -3.95 0.90 14.41
CA GLY A 180 -3.70 1.18 15.83
C GLY A 180 -2.22 1.24 16.18
N LEU A 181 -1.41 0.28 15.69
CA LEU A 181 0.03 0.23 15.94
C LEU A 181 0.78 1.40 15.31
N ALA A 182 0.44 1.77 14.08
CA ALA A 182 1.06 2.91 13.39
C ALA A 182 0.92 4.22 14.15
N GLN A 183 -0.10 4.33 15.01
CA GLN A 183 -0.38 5.51 15.81
C GLN A 183 0.29 5.48 17.21
N ASN A 184 0.64 4.30 17.67
CA ASN A 184 1.27 4.07 18.97
C ASN A 184 2.78 3.80 18.86
N GLU A 185 3.43 4.34 17.83
CA GLU A 185 4.88 4.17 17.58
C GLU A 185 5.29 2.68 17.49
N GLY A 186 4.41 1.82 16.99
CA GLY A 186 4.65 0.39 16.87
C GLY A 186 4.64 -0.38 18.20
N ARG A 187 4.23 0.27 19.29
CA ARG A 187 4.16 -0.38 20.62
C ARG A 187 2.87 -1.14 20.80
N LEU A 188 2.97 -2.39 21.16
CA LEU A 188 1.82 -3.16 21.65
C LEU A 188 1.35 -2.56 22.99
N PRO A 189 0.03 -2.52 23.25
CA PRO A 189 -0.49 -2.12 24.56
C PRO A 189 0.12 -2.99 25.67
N ALA A 190 0.45 -2.38 26.80
CA ALA A 190 0.94 -3.13 27.94
C ALA A 190 -0.12 -4.16 28.40
N PRO A 191 0.29 -5.39 28.78
CA PRO A 191 -0.64 -6.36 29.36
C PRO A 191 -1.47 -5.75 30.49
N GLY A 192 -2.79 -5.90 30.44
CA GLY A 192 -3.71 -5.34 31.43
C GLY A 192 -4.12 -3.87 31.22
N SER A 193 -3.57 -3.18 30.18
CA SER A 193 -4.09 -1.87 29.78
C SER A 193 -5.42 -1.99 29.04
N ALA A 194 -6.19 -0.88 28.94
CA ALA A 194 -7.48 -0.86 28.23
C ALA A 194 -7.36 -1.31 26.73
N GLY A 195 -6.15 -1.31 26.17
CA GLY A 195 -5.87 -1.83 24.82
C GLY A 195 -5.50 -3.31 24.79
N ALA A 196 -5.16 -3.94 25.92
CA ALA A 196 -4.79 -5.38 25.96
C ALA A 196 -6.01 -6.30 25.79
N GLY A 197 -7.20 -5.87 26.21
CA GLY A 197 -8.48 -6.56 25.97
C GLY A 197 -8.91 -6.54 24.49
N ALA A 198 -8.18 -5.86 23.64
CA ALA A 198 -8.44 -5.79 22.21
C ALA A 198 -8.07 -7.11 21.49
N LEU A 199 -7.10 -7.85 22.00
CA LEU A 199 -6.80 -9.20 21.48
C LEU A 199 -7.88 -10.21 21.87
N ASP A 200 -8.52 -10.05 23.04
CA ASP A 200 -9.67 -10.87 23.45
C ASP A 200 -10.95 -10.54 22.66
N GLY A 201 -11.09 -9.28 22.19
CA GLY A 201 -12.17 -8.83 21.29
C GLY A 201 -11.95 -9.20 19.81
N ALA A 202 -10.78 -9.71 19.47
CA ALA A 202 -10.43 -10.18 18.11
C ALA A 202 -11.01 -11.57 17.79
N LEU A 203 -11.66 -12.25 18.73
CA LEU A 203 -12.38 -13.49 18.49
C LEU A 203 -13.56 -13.27 17.53
N PRO A 204 -13.91 -14.27 16.68
CA PRO A 204 -14.98 -14.17 15.70
C PRO A 204 -16.25 -13.61 16.32
N GLN A 205 -16.67 -12.42 15.89
CA GLN A 205 -17.95 -11.82 16.32
C GLN A 205 -19.09 -12.39 15.48
N PRO A 206 -20.29 -12.54 16.05
CA PRO A 206 -21.46 -12.99 15.30
C PRO A 206 -21.73 -12.10 14.10
N VAL A 207 -22.11 -12.72 12.98
CA VAL A 207 -22.49 -12.04 11.73
C VAL A 207 -23.53 -10.96 12.01
N GLY A 208 -23.23 -9.71 11.67
CA GLY A 208 -24.17 -8.58 11.80
C GLY A 208 -23.83 -7.55 12.89
N GLN A 209 -22.82 -7.79 13.73
CA GLN A 209 -22.33 -6.76 14.65
C GLN A 209 -21.13 -6.03 14.04
N GLN A 210 -21.18 -4.70 14.01
CA GLN A 210 -20.02 -3.88 13.68
C GLN A 210 -18.92 -4.17 14.73
N PRO A 211 -17.71 -4.58 14.35
CA PRO A 211 -16.65 -4.84 15.31
C PRO A 211 -16.35 -3.54 16.07
N LYS A 212 -16.37 -3.61 17.42
CA LYS A 212 -15.85 -2.53 18.25
C LYS A 212 -14.37 -2.36 17.88
N ARG A 213 -13.91 -1.09 17.84
CA ARG A 213 -12.48 -0.80 17.64
C ARG A 213 -11.63 -1.65 18.56
N LEU A 214 -10.72 -2.40 17.99
CA LEU A 214 -9.74 -3.20 18.74
C LEU A 214 -8.73 -2.31 19.49
N TYR A 215 -8.53 -1.07 19.01
CA TYR A 215 -7.63 -0.09 19.65
C TYR A 215 -8.30 1.29 19.69
N PRO A 216 -8.18 2.04 20.81
CA PRO A 216 -8.45 3.46 20.81
C PRO A 216 -7.41 4.13 19.91
N SER A 217 -7.73 4.26 18.63
CA SER A 217 -6.90 4.99 17.69
C SER A 217 -7.10 6.49 17.91
N PRO A 218 -6.05 7.31 18.01
CA PRO A 218 -6.16 8.77 17.95
C PRO A 218 -6.63 9.27 16.59
N LEU A 219 -6.70 8.41 15.55
CA LEU A 219 -7.34 8.76 14.29
C LEU A 219 -8.78 9.18 14.52
N ASN A 220 -9.13 10.32 13.94
CA ASN A 220 -10.52 10.71 13.79
C ASN A 220 -11.33 9.54 13.23
N GLU A 221 -12.54 9.32 13.76
CA GLU A 221 -13.43 8.25 13.34
C GLU A 221 -13.69 8.23 11.83
N ALA A 222 -13.77 9.42 11.20
CA ALA A 222 -13.94 9.53 9.75
C ALA A 222 -12.73 8.97 8.98
N ILE A 223 -11.52 9.29 9.43
CA ILE A 223 -10.28 8.78 8.81
C ILE A 223 -10.20 7.25 8.94
N TYR A 224 -10.51 6.73 10.13
CA TYR A 224 -10.49 5.30 10.40
C TYR A 224 -11.51 4.54 9.51
N ARG A 225 -12.76 5.06 9.42
CA ARG A 225 -13.77 4.49 8.54
C ARG A 225 -13.36 4.53 7.08
N THR A 226 -12.70 5.61 6.65
CA THR A 226 -12.22 5.74 5.27
C THR A 226 -11.17 4.67 4.93
N TYR A 227 -10.20 4.40 5.83
CA TYR A 227 -9.25 3.32 5.60
C TYR A 227 -9.91 1.95 5.46
N ARG A 228 -10.99 1.69 6.19
CA ARG A 228 -11.71 0.41 6.16
C ARG A 228 -12.71 0.27 5.00
N ALA A 229 -13.15 1.39 4.43
CA ALA A 229 -14.24 1.39 3.45
C ALA A 229 -14.06 0.39 2.29
N PRO A 230 -12.88 0.29 1.63
CA PRO A 230 -12.69 -0.63 0.53
C PRO A 230 -12.59 -2.11 0.94
N TYR A 231 -12.60 -2.40 2.26
CA TYR A 231 -12.38 -3.74 2.82
C TYR A 231 -13.57 -4.26 3.63
N ALA A 232 -14.77 -3.71 3.40
CA ALA A 232 -15.97 -4.04 4.17
C ALA A 232 -16.39 -5.51 4.03
N HIS A 233 -16.23 -6.10 2.84
CA HIS A 233 -16.54 -7.50 2.56
C HIS A 233 -15.28 -8.37 2.58
N SER A 234 -15.41 -9.63 3.04
CA SER A 234 -14.29 -10.58 3.08
C SER A 234 -13.63 -10.76 1.72
N ALA A 235 -14.41 -10.95 0.67
CA ALA A 235 -13.92 -11.06 -0.69
C ALA A 235 -13.07 -9.85 -1.14
N TRP A 236 -13.27 -8.67 -0.57
CA TRP A 236 -12.47 -7.48 -0.90
C TRP A 236 -11.17 -7.38 -0.09
N ARG A 237 -10.94 -8.31 0.85
CA ARG A 237 -9.72 -8.40 1.67
C ARG A 237 -8.71 -9.42 1.14
N GLU A 238 -8.99 -10.05 0.00
CA GLU A 238 -8.08 -11.03 -0.60
C GLU A 238 -6.69 -10.45 -0.86
N GLY A 239 -6.59 -9.22 -1.38
CA GLY A 239 -5.31 -8.52 -1.55
C GLY A 239 -4.56 -8.32 -0.24
N VAL A 240 -5.28 -8.00 0.86
CA VAL A 240 -4.70 -7.89 2.21
C VAL A 240 -4.12 -9.23 2.66
N ARG A 241 -4.87 -10.33 2.45
CA ARG A 241 -4.43 -11.69 2.74
C ARG A 241 -3.21 -12.08 1.93
N ASN A 242 -3.23 -11.80 0.63
CA ASN A 242 -2.16 -12.17 -0.29
C ASN A 242 -0.83 -11.52 0.08
N PHE A 243 -0.83 -10.25 0.44
CA PHE A 243 0.38 -9.58 0.90
C PHE A 243 0.99 -10.21 2.15
N VAL A 244 0.17 -10.62 3.12
CA VAL A 244 0.68 -11.32 4.32
C VAL A 244 1.20 -12.70 3.96
N GLY A 245 0.50 -13.43 3.09
CA GLY A 245 0.91 -14.77 2.64
C GLY A 245 2.17 -14.76 1.76
N ASP A 246 2.53 -13.62 1.19
CA ASP A 246 3.70 -13.44 0.32
C ASP A 246 4.95 -12.96 1.07
N ILE A 247 4.86 -12.79 2.42
CA ILE A 247 6.03 -12.46 3.25
C ILE A 247 7.02 -13.63 3.18
N PRO A 248 8.28 -13.41 2.79
CA PRO A 248 9.24 -14.47 2.51
C PRO A 248 9.76 -15.12 3.79
N THR A 249 8.98 -16.04 4.34
CA THR A 249 9.35 -16.86 5.50
C THR A 249 10.23 -18.05 5.15
N GLY A 250 10.36 -18.36 3.87
CA GLY A 250 11.17 -19.44 3.31
C GLY A 250 11.37 -19.27 1.81
N THR A 251 12.24 -20.08 1.24
CA THR A 251 12.63 -20.04 -0.19
C THR A 251 11.51 -20.49 -1.14
N ASP A 252 10.48 -21.12 -0.62
CA ASP A 252 9.30 -21.60 -1.32
C ASP A 252 8.24 -20.51 -1.54
N ILE A 253 8.36 -19.37 -0.85
CA ILE A 253 7.46 -18.24 -1.04
C ILE A 253 7.79 -17.52 -2.35
N PRO A 254 6.81 -17.24 -3.22
CA PRO A 254 7.05 -16.66 -4.55
C PRO A 254 7.87 -15.38 -4.56
N SER A 255 7.68 -14.51 -3.56
CA SER A 255 8.40 -13.23 -3.46
C SER A 255 9.82 -13.34 -2.92
N TYR A 256 10.26 -14.51 -2.43
CA TYR A 256 11.60 -14.67 -1.85
C TYR A 256 12.71 -14.31 -2.86
N THR A 257 12.74 -14.97 -4.02
CA THR A 257 13.75 -14.71 -5.05
C THR A 257 13.67 -13.30 -5.66
N PRO A 258 12.48 -12.78 -6.03
CA PRO A 258 12.36 -11.38 -6.46
C PRO A 258 12.88 -10.37 -5.43
N MET A 259 12.59 -10.56 -4.14
CA MET A 259 13.10 -9.69 -3.08
C MET A 259 14.62 -9.71 -2.98
N GLN A 260 15.26 -10.89 -3.02
CA GLN A 260 16.70 -11.00 -3.03
C GLN A 260 17.33 -10.24 -4.22
N ARG A 261 16.76 -10.44 -5.43
CA ARG A 261 17.23 -9.74 -6.63
C ARG A 261 17.14 -8.23 -6.49
N ILE A 262 16.04 -7.72 -5.97
CA ILE A 262 15.86 -6.29 -5.69
C ILE A 262 16.92 -5.82 -4.69
N ALA A 263 17.14 -6.56 -3.59
CA ALA A 263 18.14 -6.21 -2.57
C ALA A 263 19.57 -6.14 -3.12
N GLU A 264 19.92 -7.01 -4.06
CA GLU A 264 21.22 -7.02 -4.72
C GLU A 264 21.38 -5.83 -5.68
N GLN A 265 20.34 -5.52 -6.46
CA GLN A 265 20.39 -4.53 -7.54
C GLN A 265 20.07 -3.09 -7.11
N ILE A 266 19.45 -2.90 -5.93
CA ILE A 266 19.07 -1.56 -5.46
C ILE A 266 20.28 -0.61 -5.32
N ARG A 267 21.47 -1.15 -5.08
CA ARG A 267 22.72 -0.39 -5.00
C ARG A 267 23.13 0.24 -6.33
N ASP A 268 22.57 -0.28 -7.43
CA ASP A 268 22.86 0.16 -8.80
C ASP A 268 21.88 1.28 -9.23
N LEU A 269 20.92 1.66 -8.39
CA LEU A 269 20.09 2.84 -8.61
C LEU A 269 20.92 4.08 -8.27
N ASP A 270 21.37 4.79 -9.30
CA ASP A 270 22.12 6.05 -9.18
C ASP A 270 21.17 7.25 -9.11
N VAL A 271 20.32 7.26 -8.08
CA VAL A 271 19.34 8.33 -7.80
C VAL A 271 19.32 8.64 -6.31
N PRO A 272 19.06 9.91 -5.90
CA PRO A 272 18.89 10.29 -4.50
C PRO A 272 17.67 9.63 -3.83
#